data_af78dabd03e07adaa9c02ec16c18c277
#
_entry.id   af78dabd03e07adaa9c02ec16c18c277
#
_cell.length_a   1.000
_cell.length_b   1.000
_cell.length_c   1.000
_cell.angle_alpha   90.00
_cell.angle_beta   90.00
_cell.angle_gamma   90.00
#
_symmetry.space_group_name_H-M   'P 1'
#
loop_
_entity.id
_entity.type
_entity.pdbx_description
1 polymer ?
#
loop_
_entity_poly.entity_id
_entity_poly.type
_entity_poly.pdbx_seq_one_letter_code
_entity_poly.pdbx_strand_id
1 'polypeptide(L)'
;MRKDAQTNAAISILDEFLDGKNLNSILSNWTKNNRYAGSSDRESIRNIVFDILRVKKTFTSVLEKEKQPINGRALVFLYSVFYALNLNDIFTGQEYGPEKLTIFEKEFSKISKENIKECFGVVIIFLIF
;
A
#
# COMPACT_ATOMS: atom_id res chain seq x y z
N MET A 1 -15.77 -8.31 2.77
CA MET A 1 -15.24 -7.12 2.05
C MET A 1 -14.49 -7.57 0.81
N ARG A 2 -14.65 -6.82 -0.26
CA ARG A 2 -13.83 -7.04 -1.45
C ARG A 2 -12.38 -6.66 -1.16
N LYS A 3 -11.46 -7.22 -1.93
CA LYS A 3 -10.02 -6.93 -1.77
C LYS A 3 -9.68 -5.45 -1.96
N ASP A 4 -10.33 -4.79 -2.90
CA ASP A 4 -10.13 -3.35 -3.13
C ASP A 4 -10.57 -2.51 -1.92
N ALA A 5 -11.67 -2.88 -1.27
CA ALA A 5 -12.13 -2.20 -0.06
C ALA A 5 -11.17 -2.44 1.11
N GLN A 6 -10.64 -3.66 1.27
CA GLN A 6 -9.63 -3.95 2.29
C GLN A 6 -8.37 -3.12 2.05
N THR A 7 -7.95 -3.00 0.81
CA THR A 7 -6.78 -2.21 0.43
C THR A 7 -7.01 -0.72 0.70
N ASN A 8 -8.20 -0.21 0.41
CA ASN A 8 -8.52 1.18 0.70
C ASN A 8 -8.50 1.48 2.21
N ALA A 9 -8.99 0.55 3.02
CA ALA A 9 -8.87 0.65 4.47
C ALA A 9 -7.40 0.69 4.91
N ALA A 10 -6.55 -0.14 4.33
CA ALA A 10 -5.12 -0.13 4.62
C ALA A 10 -4.47 1.22 4.25
N ILE A 11 -4.88 1.81 3.12
CA ILE A 11 -4.40 3.15 2.71
C ILE A 11 -4.73 4.19 3.78
N SER A 12 -5.98 4.20 4.28
CA SER A 12 -6.39 5.14 5.32
C SER A 12 -5.60 4.96 6.61
N ILE A 13 -5.34 3.72 7.00
CA ILE A 13 -4.57 3.39 8.19
C ILE A 13 -3.12 3.87 8.03
N LEU A 14 -2.54 3.64 6.86
CA LEU A 14 -1.17 4.08 6.56
C LEU A 14 -1.05 5.61 6.57
N ASP A 15 -2.05 6.32 6.05
CA ASP A 15 -2.06 7.78 6.07
C ASP A 15 -2.04 8.31 7.50
N GLU A 16 -2.85 7.74 8.40
CA GLU A 16 -2.86 8.13 9.80
C GLU A 16 -1.53 7.81 10.49
N PHE A 17 -0.94 6.67 10.16
CA PHE A 17 0.38 6.29 10.70
C PHE A 17 1.47 7.26 10.26
N LEU A 18 1.45 7.67 8.99
CA LEU A 18 2.42 8.63 8.45
C LEU A 18 2.27 10.01 9.09
N ASP A 19 1.07 10.34 9.57
CA ASP A 19 0.81 11.57 10.33
C ASP A 19 1.34 11.50 11.78
N GLY A 20 1.93 10.38 12.19
CA GLY A 20 2.56 10.24 13.49
C GLY A 20 1.70 9.59 14.56
N LYS A 21 0.51 9.11 14.23
CA LYS A 21 -0.36 8.44 15.19
C LYS A 21 0.14 7.05 15.52
N ASN A 22 -0.20 6.56 16.71
CA ASN A 22 0.18 5.22 17.18
C ASN A 22 -0.60 4.15 16.39
N LEU A 23 0.12 3.18 15.84
CA LEU A 23 -0.47 2.15 14.98
C LEU A 23 -1.54 1.31 15.71
N ASN A 24 -1.28 0.91 16.94
CA ASN A 24 -2.24 0.12 17.71
C ASN A 24 -3.54 0.88 17.94
N SER A 25 -3.45 2.19 18.22
CA SER A 25 -4.62 3.06 18.37
C SER A 25 -5.38 3.20 17.06
N ILE A 26 -4.67 3.36 15.93
CA ILE A 26 -5.29 3.47 14.61
C ILE A 26 -6.09 2.19 14.30
N LEU A 27 -5.47 1.04 14.47
CA LEU A 27 -6.11 -0.26 14.19
C LEU A 27 -7.31 -0.50 15.10
N SER A 28 -7.19 -0.19 16.39
CA SER A 28 -8.28 -0.33 17.35
C SER A 28 -9.45 0.57 16.97
N ASN A 29 -9.19 1.83 16.67
CA ASN A 29 -10.22 2.78 16.28
C ASN A 29 -10.89 2.38 14.97
N TRP A 30 -10.12 1.90 14.00
CA TRP A 30 -10.67 1.43 12.75
C TRP A 30 -11.65 0.28 12.98
N THR A 31 -11.27 -0.69 13.80
CA THR A 31 -12.12 -1.84 14.14
C THR A 31 -13.43 -1.39 14.79
N LYS A 32 -13.36 -0.45 15.71
CA LYS A 32 -14.56 0.10 16.39
C LYS A 32 -15.49 0.81 15.44
N ASN A 33 -14.94 1.53 14.46
CA ASN A 33 -15.71 2.32 13.52
C ASN A 33 -16.22 1.52 12.32
N ASN A 34 -15.73 0.29 12.15
CA ASN A 34 -16.06 -0.57 11.00
C ASN A 34 -16.45 -1.97 11.46
N ARG A 35 -17.47 -2.04 12.32
CA ARG A 35 -17.91 -3.30 12.94
C ARG A 35 -18.39 -4.35 11.95
N TYR A 36 -18.78 -3.93 10.75
CA TYR A 36 -19.20 -4.84 9.68
C TYR A 36 -18.04 -5.70 9.18
N ALA A 37 -16.81 -5.28 9.38
CA ALA A 37 -15.64 -6.06 8.98
C ALA A 37 -15.45 -7.26 9.92
N GLY A 38 -15.45 -8.45 9.35
CA GLY A 38 -15.21 -9.68 10.10
C GLY A 38 -13.76 -9.86 10.50
N SER A 39 -13.48 -10.90 11.29
CA SER A 39 -12.11 -11.19 11.75
C SER A 39 -11.16 -11.47 10.59
N SER A 40 -11.64 -12.14 9.55
CA SER A 40 -10.85 -12.42 8.33
C SER A 40 -10.49 -11.13 7.60
N ASP A 41 -11.43 -10.20 7.49
CA ASP A 41 -11.18 -8.89 6.85
C ASP A 41 -10.17 -8.09 7.64
N ARG A 42 -10.33 -8.04 8.96
CA ARG A 42 -9.41 -7.32 9.85
C ARG A 42 -7.99 -7.88 9.76
N GLU A 43 -7.86 -9.20 9.68
CA GLU A 43 -6.56 -9.86 9.52
C GLU A 43 -5.92 -9.51 8.17
N SER A 44 -6.69 -9.55 7.09
CA SER A 44 -6.20 -9.19 5.76
C SER A 44 -5.71 -7.75 5.70
N ILE A 45 -6.48 -6.82 6.26
CA ILE A 45 -6.11 -5.40 6.32
C ILE A 45 -4.83 -5.22 7.13
N ARG A 46 -4.75 -5.85 8.29
CA ARG A 46 -3.57 -5.79 9.15
C ARG A 46 -2.34 -6.32 8.42
N ASN A 47 -2.47 -7.43 7.71
CA ASN A 47 -1.37 -8.03 6.97
C ASN A 47 -0.85 -7.10 5.87
N ILE A 48 -1.75 -6.44 5.14
CA ILE A 48 -1.37 -5.44 4.13
C ILE A 48 -0.56 -4.31 4.78
N VAL A 49 -1.05 -3.77 5.88
CA VAL A 49 -0.39 -2.68 6.60
C VAL A 49 1.00 -3.09 7.06
N PHE A 50 1.11 -4.23 7.74
CA PHE A 50 2.41 -4.68 8.27
C PHE A 50 3.39 -5.06 7.16
N ASP A 51 2.94 -5.66 6.07
CA ASP A 51 3.80 -5.98 4.93
C ASP A 51 4.41 -4.70 4.33
N ILE A 52 3.60 -3.66 4.18
CA ILE A 52 4.06 -2.37 3.66
C ILE A 52 5.01 -1.70 4.64
N LEU A 53 4.71 -1.73 5.95
CA LEU A 53 5.57 -1.10 6.95
C LEU A 53 6.94 -1.75 7.03
N ARG A 54 7.04 -3.06 6.78
CA ARG A 54 8.34 -3.74 6.75
C ARG A 54 9.24 -3.22 5.64
N VAL A 55 8.68 -2.80 4.52
CA VAL A 55 9.42 -2.32 3.35
C VAL A 55 9.26 -0.82 3.12
N LYS A 56 8.67 -0.12 4.07
CA LYS A 56 8.37 1.32 3.99
C LYS A 56 9.61 2.14 3.65
N LYS A 57 10.74 1.86 4.30
CA LYS A 57 11.97 2.61 4.09
C LYS A 57 12.46 2.50 2.65
N THR A 58 12.38 1.30 2.08
CA THR A 58 12.74 1.03 0.69
C THR A 58 11.84 1.80 -0.27
N PHE A 59 10.52 1.71 -0.07
CA PHE A 59 9.56 2.38 -0.94
C PHE A 59 9.62 3.90 -0.80
N THR A 60 9.87 4.41 0.40
CA THR A 60 10.06 5.84 0.63
C THR A 60 11.25 6.36 -0.18
N SER A 61 12.37 5.60 -0.22
CA SER A 61 13.54 5.97 -1.02
C SER A 61 13.22 6.03 -2.51
N VAL A 62 12.44 5.09 -3.02
CA VAL A 62 12.01 5.10 -4.43
C VAL A 62 11.15 6.34 -4.71
N LEU A 63 10.20 6.64 -3.84
CA LEU A 63 9.32 7.81 -4.01
C LEU A 63 10.11 9.12 -3.97
N GLU A 64 11.07 9.25 -3.07
CA GLU A 64 11.94 10.42 -2.98
C GLU A 64 12.76 10.60 -4.26
N LYS A 65 13.34 9.51 -4.76
CA LYS A 65 14.12 9.53 -6.01
C LYS A 65 13.28 10.01 -7.19
N GLU A 66 12.03 9.57 -7.25
CA GLU A 66 11.09 9.94 -8.33
C GLU A 66 10.34 11.24 -8.03
N LYS A 67 10.66 11.92 -6.93
CA LYS A 67 10.03 13.18 -6.51
C LYS A 67 8.51 13.06 -6.37
N GLN A 68 8.06 11.94 -5.81
CA GLN A 68 6.65 11.66 -5.59
C GLN A 68 6.28 11.86 -4.12
N PRO A 69 5.03 12.25 -3.84
CA PRO A 69 4.58 12.38 -2.46
C PRO A 69 4.57 11.02 -1.75
N ILE A 70 4.89 11.04 -0.46
CA ILE A 70 4.88 9.85 0.39
C ILE A 70 3.56 9.84 1.13
N ASN A 71 2.67 8.91 0.75
CA ASN A 71 1.37 8.71 1.40
C ASN A 71 0.97 7.25 1.31
N GLY A 72 -0.15 6.89 1.95
CA GLY A 72 -0.61 5.51 1.98
C GLY A 72 -0.88 4.94 0.59
N ARG A 73 -1.50 5.73 -0.29
CA ARG A 73 -1.77 5.29 -1.66
C ARG A 73 -0.48 5.00 -2.44
N ALA A 74 0.53 5.86 -2.32
CA ALA A 74 1.80 5.68 -3.01
C ALA A 74 2.52 4.41 -2.52
N LEU A 75 2.51 4.15 -1.23
CA LEU A 75 3.13 2.95 -0.66
C LEU A 75 2.41 1.68 -1.12
N VAL A 76 1.09 1.68 -1.12
CA VAL A 76 0.28 0.55 -1.61
C VAL A 76 0.51 0.34 -3.11
N PHE A 77 0.59 1.42 -3.87
CA PHE A 77 0.86 1.36 -5.31
C PHE A 77 2.21 0.70 -5.59
N LEU A 78 3.28 1.12 -4.91
CA LEU A 78 4.61 0.51 -5.07
C LEU A 78 4.62 -0.95 -4.62
N TYR A 79 3.97 -1.26 -3.51
CA TYR A 79 3.82 -2.63 -3.04
C TYR A 79 3.16 -3.51 -4.11
N SER A 80 2.09 -3.00 -4.73
CA SER A 80 1.36 -3.73 -5.77
C SER A 80 2.22 -3.93 -7.03
N VAL A 81 3.00 -2.93 -7.41
CA VAL A 81 3.94 -3.05 -8.54
C VAL A 81 5.05 -4.04 -8.22
N PHE A 82 5.63 -3.94 -7.03
CA PHE A 82 6.74 -4.79 -6.61
C PHE A 82 6.36 -6.28 -6.60
N TYR A 83 5.18 -6.60 -6.05
CA TYR A 83 4.71 -7.97 -5.97
C TYR A 83 3.92 -8.43 -7.20
N ALA A 84 3.95 -7.63 -8.28
CA ALA A 84 3.27 -7.94 -9.54
C ALA A 84 1.78 -8.25 -9.38
N LEU A 85 1.11 -7.52 -8.49
CA LEU A 85 -0.33 -7.64 -8.28
C LEU A 85 -1.07 -6.95 -9.45
N ASN A 86 -2.31 -7.38 -9.69
CA ASN A 86 -3.13 -6.76 -10.72
C ASN A 86 -3.65 -5.41 -10.22
N LEU A 87 -3.06 -4.33 -10.72
CA LEU A 87 -3.39 -2.96 -10.31
C LEU A 87 -4.85 -2.60 -10.58
N ASN A 88 -5.43 -3.13 -11.66
CA ASN A 88 -6.82 -2.83 -12.01
C ASN A 88 -7.83 -3.48 -11.05
N ASP A 89 -7.45 -4.59 -10.42
CA ASP A 89 -8.29 -5.25 -9.41
C ASP A 89 -8.20 -4.56 -8.05
N ILE A 90 -7.19 -3.74 -7.84
CA ILE A 90 -6.98 -3.01 -6.59
C ILE A 90 -7.50 -1.59 -6.70
N PHE A 91 -7.06 -0.84 -7.71
CA PHE A 91 -7.45 0.54 -7.94
C PHE A 91 -8.64 0.57 -8.89
N THR A 92 -9.79 0.13 -8.37
CA THR A 92 -11.00 -0.15 -9.16
C THR A 92 -11.85 1.09 -9.44
N GLY A 93 -11.77 2.10 -8.58
CA GLY A 93 -12.66 3.25 -8.63
C GLY A 93 -14.09 2.93 -8.21
N GLN A 94 -14.33 1.73 -7.70
CA GLN A 94 -15.65 1.34 -7.22
C GLN A 94 -15.90 1.90 -5.82
N GLU A 95 -17.16 1.89 -5.40
CA GLU A 95 -17.52 2.31 -4.05
C GLU A 95 -16.72 1.51 -3.01
N TYR A 96 -16.17 2.20 -2.03
CA TYR A 96 -15.28 1.71 -0.97
C TYR A 96 -13.90 1.24 -1.43
N GLY A 97 -13.63 1.22 -2.72
CA GLY A 97 -12.31 0.91 -3.26
C GLY A 97 -11.49 2.15 -3.51
N PRO A 98 -10.17 1.99 -3.72
CA PRO A 98 -9.33 3.12 -4.11
C PRO A 98 -9.70 3.65 -5.49
N GLU A 99 -9.45 4.93 -5.70
CA GLU A 99 -9.63 5.58 -7.00
C GLU A 99 -8.84 4.84 -8.09
N LYS A 100 -9.33 4.91 -9.34
CA LYS A 100 -8.62 4.33 -10.48
C LYS A 100 -7.25 4.95 -10.63
N LEU A 101 -6.32 4.19 -11.22
CA LEU A 101 -5.00 4.69 -11.55
C LEU A 101 -5.10 5.90 -12.48
N THR A 102 -4.33 6.94 -12.17
CA THR A 102 -4.14 8.07 -13.07
C THR A 102 -3.23 7.67 -14.23
N ILE A 103 -3.25 8.46 -15.31
CA ILE A 103 -2.34 8.25 -16.44
C ILE A 103 -0.89 8.27 -15.94
N PHE A 104 -0.59 9.19 -15.03
CA PHE A 104 0.73 9.32 -14.42
C PHE A 104 1.13 8.05 -13.67
N GLU A 105 0.23 7.49 -12.86
CA GLU A 105 0.50 6.24 -12.13
C GLU A 105 0.74 5.06 -13.07
N LYS A 106 0.00 4.97 -14.17
CA LYS A 106 0.20 3.92 -15.18
C LYS A 106 1.59 4.01 -15.81
N GLU A 107 2.05 5.19 -16.13
CA GLU A 107 3.39 5.41 -16.67
C GLU A 107 4.47 5.15 -15.61
N PHE A 108 4.24 5.65 -14.39
CA PHE A 108 5.16 5.46 -13.26
C PHE A 108 5.36 3.98 -12.92
N SER A 109 4.34 3.13 -13.10
CA SER A 109 4.45 1.70 -12.80
C SER A 109 5.56 1.02 -13.61
N LYS A 110 5.80 1.47 -14.83
CA LYS A 110 6.88 0.94 -15.68
C LYS A 110 8.24 1.37 -15.17
N ILE A 111 8.38 2.64 -14.79
CA ILE A 111 9.61 3.22 -14.26
C ILE A 111 9.95 2.60 -12.91
N SER A 112 8.94 2.45 -12.03
CA SER A 112 9.12 1.90 -10.69
C SER A 112 9.66 0.49 -10.70
N LYS A 113 9.22 -0.36 -11.64
CA LYS A 113 9.74 -1.72 -11.76
C LYS A 113 11.24 -1.74 -12.03
N GLU A 114 11.70 -0.88 -12.93
CA GLU A 114 13.12 -0.76 -13.27
C GLU A 114 13.92 -0.22 -12.09
N ASN A 115 13.42 0.81 -11.42
CA ASN A 115 14.07 1.43 -10.26
C ASN A 115 14.18 0.48 -9.08
N ILE A 116 13.14 -0.30 -8.82
CA ILE A 116 13.17 -1.30 -7.75
C ILE A 116 14.27 -2.33 -8.04
N LYS A 117 14.39 -2.78 -9.29
CA LYS A 117 15.43 -3.73 -9.68
C LYS A 117 16.83 -3.13 -9.57
N GLU A 118 17.01 -1.88 -10.02
CA GLU A 118 18.32 -1.22 -10.00
C GLU A 118 18.77 -0.83 -8.59
N CYS A 119 17.88 -0.21 -7.83
CA CYS A 119 18.22 0.34 -6.52
C CYS A 119 18.30 -0.73 -5.42
N PHE A 120 17.61 -1.85 -5.60
CA PHE A 120 17.43 -2.84 -4.54
C PHE A 120 17.68 -4.28 -4.99
N GLY A 121 18.44 -4.48 -6.06
CA GLY A 121 18.71 -5.82 -6.61
C GLY A 121 19.07 -6.87 -5.56
N VAL A 122 19.97 -6.53 -4.62
CA VAL A 122 20.36 -7.41 -3.53
C VAL A 122 19.28 -7.50 -2.45
N VAL A 123 18.64 -6.37 -2.13
CA VAL A 123 17.60 -6.29 -1.11
C VAL A 123 16.32 -7.01 -1.58
N ILE A 124 16.01 -6.93 -2.86
CA ILE A 124 14.88 -7.65 -3.45
C ILE A 124 15.01 -9.16 -3.22
N ILE A 125 16.21 -9.70 -3.38
CA ILE A 125 16.49 -11.13 -3.14
C ILE A 125 16.14 -11.49 -1.69
N PHE A 126 16.51 -10.65 -0.72
CA PHE A 126 16.19 -10.87 0.69
C PHE A 126 14.71 -10.71 1.01
N LEU A 127 13.99 -9.83 0.31
CA LEU A 127 12.56 -9.61 0.52
C LEU A 127 11.70 -10.72 -0.09
N ILE A 128 12.18 -11.36 -1.17
CA ILE A 128 11.47 -12.45 -1.84
C ILE A 128 11.73 -13.79 -1.14
N PHE A 129 12.89 -13.96 -0.56
CA PHE A 129 13.29 -15.16 0.16
C PHE A 129 13.37 -14.93 1.67
#